data_9f8d98444f088f5f01dd1d41e30a3a9e
#
_entry.id   9f8d98444f088f5f01dd1d41e30a3a9e
#
_cell.length_a   1.000
_cell.length_b   1.000
_cell.length_c   1.000
_cell.angle_alpha   90.00
_cell.angle_beta   90.00
_cell.angle_gamma   90.00
#
_symmetry.space_group_name_H-M   'P 1'
#
loop_
_entity.id
_entity.type
_entity.pdbx_description
1 polymer ?
#
loop_
_entity_poly.entity_id
_entity_poly.type
_entity_poly.pdbx_seq_one_letter_code
_entity_poly.pdbx_strand_id
1 'polypeptide(L)'
;LPFLGVETLEQEVAVARAVYAHPAAAEEMAQWNARLLMTSPMPQYNIVGTGEPRDELSEFEGMRVRATGGLGEAFKSVGAVPTSVTATEAYQAMEGGVVDTVAFAQHAHLSFGTINQADWWTANLNPGTVNCPVVVNIDAYDALSDAHREALEAAIPEAIDHYLSNYAELLERWDSVLAEKGVEKVEIAPDVIAEFQSKAGAPIHEAWIAEMEAQGIPGQELYDLVLSTLAEAKGSGS
;
A
#
# COMPACT_ATOMS: atom_id res chain seq x y z
N LEU A 1 0.05 -2.66 -7.70
CA LEU A 1 1.13 -3.52 -8.23
C LEU A 1 2.31 -3.53 -7.27
N PRO A 2 2.98 -4.67 -7.06
CA PRO A 2 4.16 -4.74 -6.19
C PRO A 2 5.39 -4.14 -6.88
N PHE A 3 6.36 -3.69 -6.07
CA PHE A 3 7.68 -3.24 -6.52
C PHE A 3 7.68 -2.18 -7.65
N LEU A 4 6.76 -1.22 -7.62
CA LEU A 4 6.72 -0.10 -8.56
C LEU A 4 7.84 0.94 -8.33
N GLY A 5 8.54 0.86 -7.20
CA GLY A 5 9.65 1.75 -6.86
C GLY A 5 9.24 3.08 -6.24
N VAL A 6 8.03 3.18 -5.71
CA VAL A 6 7.60 4.30 -4.86
C VAL A 6 8.33 4.21 -3.52
N GLU A 7 8.95 5.28 -3.08
CA GLU A 7 9.82 5.31 -1.88
C GLU A 7 9.30 6.26 -0.80
N THR A 8 8.58 7.33 -1.21
CA THR A 8 8.08 8.35 -0.29
C THR A 8 6.57 8.55 -0.41
N LEU A 9 5.97 9.15 0.62
CA LEU A 9 4.54 9.47 0.62
C LEU A 9 4.19 10.55 -0.42
N GLU A 10 5.10 11.48 -0.70
CA GLU A 10 4.93 12.50 -1.73
C GLU A 10 4.88 11.88 -3.13
N GLN A 11 5.73 10.89 -3.39
CA GLN A 11 5.70 10.12 -4.63
C GLN A 11 4.38 9.35 -4.77
N GLU A 12 3.88 8.76 -3.67
CA GLU A 12 2.58 8.08 -3.64
C GLU A 12 1.44 9.05 -3.94
N VAL A 13 1.45 10.26 -3.37
CA VAL A 13 0.47 11.32 -3.70
C VAL A 13 0.50 11.66 -5.18
N ALA A 14 1.68 11.85 -5.75
CA ALA A 14 1.82 12.21 -7.16
C ALA A 14 1.26 11.10 -8.08
N VAL A 15 1.68 9.86 -7.85
CA VAL A 15 1.23 8.68 -8.61
C VAL A 15 -0.28 8.48 -8.47
N ALA A 16 -0.80 8.50 -7.24
CA ALA A 16 -2.23 8.30 -7.01
C ALA A 16 -3.08 9.38 -7.69
N ARG A 17 -2.67 10.65 -7.62
CA ARG A 17 -3.37 11.74 -8.32
C ARG A 17 -3.40 11.53 -9.83
N ALA A 18 -2.28 11.13 -10.43
CA ALA A 18 -2.19 10.88 -11.86
C ALA A 18 -3.10 9.72 -12.27
N VAL A 19 -3.06 8.61 -11.56
CA VAL A 19 -3.89 7.44 -11.85
C VAL A 19 -5.38 7.73 -11.69
N TYR A 20 -5.80 8.39 -10.61
CA TYR A 20 -7.21 8.72 -10.39
C TYR A 20 -7.73 9.83 -11.30
N ALA A 21 -6.86 10.66 -11.87
CA ALA A 21 -7.22 11.63 -12.89
C ALA A 21 -7.36 11.01 -14.28
N HIS A 22 -6.85 9.79 -14.49
CA HIS A 22 -6.96 9.07 -15.75
C HIS A 22 -8.44 8.73 -16.04
N PRO A 23 -8.93 8.92 -17.30
CA PRO A 23 -10.34 8.67 -17.65
C PRO A 23 -10.84 7.30 -17.23
N ALA A 24 -10.07 6.23 -17.43
CA ALA A 24 -10.50 4.88 -17.05
C ALA A 24 -10.78 4.74 -15.54
N ALA A 25 -9.95 5.34 -14.67
CA ALA A 25 -10.16 5.30 -13.22
C ALA A 25 -11.34 6.19 -12.79
N ALA A 26 -11.49 7.36 -13.44
CA ALA A 26 -12.62 8.25 -13.18
C ALA A 26 -13.95 7.64 -13.60
N GLU A 27 -13.99 6.96 -14.76
CA GLU A 27 -15.18 6.24 -15.25
C GLU A 27 -15.56 5.06 -14.35
N GLU A 28 -14.58 4.31 -13.84
CA GLU A 28 -14.81 3.24 -12.87
C GLU A 28 -15.48 3.78 -11.59
N MET A 29 -14.94 4.86 -11.02
CA MET A 29 -15.54 5.50 -9.85
C MET A 29 -16.95 6.03 -10.13
N ALA A 30 -17.19 6.60 -11.32
CA ALA A 30 -18.48 7.14 -11.72
C ALA A 30 -19.56 6.07 -11.80
N GLN A 31 -19.25 4.81 -12.09
CA GLN A 31 -20.20 3.70 -12.05
C GLN A 31 -20.82 3.49 -10.67
N TRP A 32 -20.12 3.91 -9.61
CA TRP A 32 -20.58 3.90 -8.22
C TRP A 32 -21.12 5.25 -7.76
N ASN A 33 -21.38 6.17 -8.69
CA ASN A 33 -21.78 7.56 -8.41
C ASN A 33 -20.80 8.25 -7.46
N ALA A 34 -19.49 7.99 -7.64
CA ALA A 34 -18.41 8.50 -6.81
C ALA A 34 -17.35 9.20 -7.67
N ARG A 35 -16.69 10.21 -7.08
CA ARG A 35 -15.50 10.86 -7.64
C ARG A 35 -14.43 10.99 -6.57
N LEU A 36 -13.17 11.03 -6.98
CA LEU A 36 -12.09 11.32 -6.07
C LEU A 36 -12.23 12.72 -5.48
N LEU A 37 -12.08 12.84 -4.18
CA LEU A 37 -11.90 14.10 -3.47
C LEU A 37 -10.42 14.33 -3.17
N MET A 38 -9.79 13.36 -2.49
CA MET A 38 -8.34 13.39 -2.23
C MET A 38 -7.77 11.98 -2.12
N THR A 39 -6.45 11.87 -2.18
CA THR A 39 -5.73 10.62 -1.92
C THR A 39 -5.16 10.61 -0.51
N SER A 40 -5.17 9.45 0.14
CA SER A 40 -4.48 9.21 1.41
C SER A 40 -3.36 8.22 1.15
N PRO A 41 -2.12 8.70 0.97
CA PRO A 41 -0.98 7.84 0.70
C PRO A 41 -0.63 7.00 1.93
N MET A 42 -0.11 5.80 1.71
CA MET A 42 0.40 4.95 2.76
C MET A 42 1.85 4.58 2.47
N PRO A 43 2.72 4.49 3.49
CA PRO A 43 4.09 4.02 3.28
C PRO A 43 4.08 2.57 2.82
N GLN A 44 5.24 2.13 2.36
CA GLN A 44 5.46 0.75 1.96
C GLN A 44 5.04 -0.21 3.07
N TYR A 45 4.36 -1.27 2.70
CA TYR A 45 3.97 -2.32 3.63
C TYR A 45 5.19 -3.13 4.03
N ASN A 46 5.20 -3.52 5.27
CA ASN A 46 6.12 -4.50 5.83
C ASN A 46 5.31 -5.51 6.62
N ILE A 47 5.91 -6.65 6.95
CA ILE A 47 5.19 -7.70 7.67
C ILE A 47 5.59 -7.72 9.14
N VAL A 48 4.62 -7.92 10.02
CA VAL A 48 4.84 -8.42 11.36
C VAL A 48 4.60 -9.92 11.38
N GLY A 49 5.31 -10.66 12.21
CA GLY A 49 5.15 -12.10 12.30
C GLY A 49 5.32 -12.62 13.72
N THR A 50 4.85 -13.86 13.93
CA THR A 50 5.00 -14.62 15.17
C THR A 50 6.10 -15.66 15.02
N GLY A 51 6.74 -16.02 16.14
CA GLY A 51 7.81 -17.01 16.20
C GLY A 51 9.16 -16.48 15.74
N GLU A 52 9.99 -17.34 15.14
CA GLU A 52 11.31 -16.96 14.66
C GLU A 52 11.22 -15.99 13.48
N PRO A 53 12.11 -14.96 13.43
CA PRO A 53 12.20 -14.06 12.29
C PRO A 53 12.47 -14.79 10.98
N ARG A 54 11.97 -14.25 9.88
CA ARG A 54 12.15 -14.78 8.52
C ARG A 54 12.83 -13.72 7.67
N ASP A 55 14.07 -13.94 7.35
CA ASP A 55 14.92 -13.03 6.58
C ASP A 55 15.39 -13.60 5.23
N GLU A 56 15.13 -14.91 4.97
CA GLU A 56 15.41 -15.58 3.72
C GLU A 56 14.12 -15.95 2.96
N LEU A 57 14.12 -15.86 1.61
CA LEU A 57 12.93 -16.19 0.81
C LEU A 57 12.49 -17.65 0.95
N SER A 58 13.43 -18.57 1.20
CA SER A 58 13.12 -19.98 1.44
C SER A 58 12.23 -20.20 2.67
N GLU A 59 12.27 -19.31 3.62
CA GLU A 59 11.46 -19.34 4.85
C GLU A 59 10.04 -18.83 4.64
N PHE A 60 9.78 -18.21 3.48
CA PHE A 60 8.43 -17.78 3.10
C PHE A 60 7.59 -18.92 2.53
N GLU A 61 8.24 -20.03 2.14
CA GLU A 61 7.52 -21.23 1.65
C GLU A 61 6.51 -21.74 2.71
N GLY A 62 5.25 -21.78 2.34
CA GLY A 62 4.16 -22.18 3.23
C GLY A 62 3.78 -21.18 4.32
N MET A 63 4.46 -20.04 4.44
CA MET A 63 4.11 -18.98 5.40
C MET A 63 2.73 -18.42 5.07
N ARG A 64 1.82 -18.48 6.03
CA ARG A 64 0.49 -17.90 5.87
C ARG A 64 0.55 -16.40 6.16
N VAL A 65 0.33 -15.60 5.13
CA VAL A 65 0.42 -14.14 5.23
C VAL A 65 -0.92 -13.48 4.95
N ARG A 66 -1.36 -12.61 5.85
CA ARG A 66 -2.45 -11.70 5.52
C ARG A 66 -1.92 -10.64 4.57
N ALA A 67 -2.27 -10.79 3.31
CA ALA A 67 -2.00 -9.82 2.24
C ALA A 67 -3.12 -9.88 1.20
N THR A 68 -3.41 -8.76 0.55
CA THR A 68 -4.51 -8.63 -0.40
C THR A 68 -4.03 -8.10 -1.75
N GLY A 69 -4.79 -8.39 -2.82
CA GLY A 69 -4.50 -7.91 -4.16
C GLY A 69 -3.08 -8.25 -4.64
N GLY A 70 -2.43 -7.32 -5.30
CA GLY A 70 -1.08 -7.52 -5.86
C GLY A 70 -0.01 -7.87 -4.83
N LEU A 71 -0.17 -7.44 -3.56
CA LEU A 71 0.74 -7.85 -2.49
C LEU A 71 0.57 -9.34 -2.15
N GLY A 72 -0.67 -9.85 -2.17
CA GLY A 72 -0.93 -11.28 -2.03
C GLY A 72 -0.25 -12.10 -3.14
N GLU A 73 -0.35 -11.65 -4.39
CA GLU A 73 0.33 -12.31 -5.52
C GLU A 73 1.86 -12.23 -5.39
N ALA A 74 2.40 -11.12 -4.87
CA ALA A 74 3.83 -11.01 -4.60
C ALA A 74 4.30 -12.09 -3.61
N PHE A 75 3.65 -12.22 -2.47
CA PHE A 75 4.01 -13.25 -1.48
C PHE A 75 3.81 -14.67 -2.01
N LYS A 76 2.76 -14.90 -2.80
CA LYS A 76 2.52 -16.19 -3.47
C LYS A 76 3.64 -16.56 -4.44
N SER A 77 4.25 -15.59 -5.14
CA SER A 77 5.36 -15.86 -6.08
C SER A 77 6.62 -16.40 -5.42
N VAL A 78 6.73 -16.28 -4.10
CA VAL A 78 7.83 -16.82 -3.27
C VAL A 78 7.39 -17.97 -2.36
N GLY A 79 6.25 -18.60 -2.68
CA GLY A 79 5.78 -19.80 -2.00
C GLY A 79 4.95 -19.57 -0.74
N ALA A 80 4.73 -18.32 -0.33
CA ALA A 80 3.84 -18.03 0.79
C ALA A 80 2.36 -18.30 0.43
N VAL A 81 1.53 -18.43 1.44
CA VAL A 81 0.08 -18.68 1.32
C VAL A 81 -0.68 -17.42 1.73
N PRO A 82 -1.02 -16.54 0.77
CA PRO A 82 -1.77 -15.34 1.08
C PRO A 82 -3.20 -15.69 1.53
N THR A 83 -3.63 -15.03 2.59
CA THR A 83 -4.97 -15.17 3.15
C THR A 83 -5.63 -13.79 3.19
N SER A 84 -6.76 -13.67 2.52
CA SER A 84 -7.52 -12.42 2.45
C SER A 84 -8.53 -12.37 3.59
N VAL A 85 -8.17 -11.70 4.68
CA VAL A 85 -9.09 -11.31 5.76
C VAL A 85 -9.13 -9.79 5.85
N THR A 86 -10.24 -9.24 6.35
CA THR A 86 -10.38 -7.79 6.51
C THR A 86 -9.34 -7.26 7.50
N ALA A 87 -9.05 -5.96 7.45
CA ALA A 87 -8.09 -5.36 8.36
C ALA A 87 -8.52 -5.50 9.82
N THR A 88 -9.83 -5.40 10.10
CA THR A 88 -10.41 -5.54 11.43
C THR A 88 -10.35 -6.97 11.99
N GLU A 89 -10.20 -7.97 11.12
CA GLU A 89 -10.08 -9.38 11.50
C GLU A 89 -8.62 -9.85 11.63
N ALA A 90 -7.67 -9.01 11.20
CA ALA A 90 -6.25 -9.38 11.14
C ALA A 90 -5.67 -9.78 12.51
N TYR A 91 -6.07 -9.08 13.59
CA TYR A 91 -5.66 -9.42 14.94
C TYR A 91 -6.10 -10.84 15.34
N GLN A 92 -7.40 -11.13 15.20
CA GLN A 92 -7.95 -12.44 15.55
C GLN A 92 -7.41 -13.56 14.65
N ALA A 93 -7.15 -13.26 13.36
CA ALA A 93 -6.57 -14.22 12.44
C ALA A 93 -5.13 -14.59 12.86
N MET A 94 -4.36 -13.64 13.35
CA MET A 94 -3.00 -13.85 13.87
C MET A 94 -3.05 -14.58 15.22
N GLU A 95 -3.86 -14.10 16.17
CA GLU A 95 -4.05 -14.71 17.49
C GLU A 95 -4.53 -16.17 17.40
N GLY A 96 -5.48 -16.44 16.50
CA GLY A 96 -6.03 -17.78 16.26
C GLY A 96 -5.16 -18.67 15.37
N GLY A 97 -3.99 -18.21 14.92
CA GLY A 97 -3.09 -18.96 14.07
C GLY A 97 -3.67 -19.27 12.69
N VAL A 98 -4.60 -18.46 12.17
CA VAL A 98 -5.07 -18.52 10.78
C VAL A 98 -4.00 -18.00 9.84
N VAL A 99 -3.26 -16.96 10.26
CA VAL A 99 -2.09 -16.42 9.58
C VAL A 99 -0.90 -16.37 10.53
N ASP A 100 0.30 -16.52 9.98
CA ASP A 100 1.57 -16.41 10.73
C ASP A 100 2.08 -14.97 10.72
N THR A 101 1.73 -14.23 9.65
CA THR A 101 2.21 -12.87 9.41
C THR A 101 1.10 -11.99 8.83
N VAL A 102 1.26 -10.67 9.03
CA VAL A 102 0.33 -9.65 8.52
C VAL A 102 1.11 -8.56 7.81
N ALA A 103 0.74 -8.27 6.57
CA ALA A 103 1.31 -7.17 5.79
C ALA A 103 0.44 -5.91 5.95
N PHE A 104 1.03 -4.86 6.54
CA PHE A 104 0.42 -3.55 6.71
C PHE A 104 1.48 -2.44 6.68
N ALA A 105 1.00 -1.20 6.58
CA ALA A 105 1.76 -0.02 6.96
C ALA A 105 1.79 0.12 8.50
N GLN A 106 2.76 0.86 9.03
CA GLN A 106 3.03 0.97 10.47
C GLN A 106 1.79 1.36 11.30
N HIS A 107 1.05 2.40 10.84
CA HIS A 107 -0.15 2.86 11.56
C HIS A 107 -1.23 1.77 11.68
N ALA A 108 -1.35 0.92 10.67
CA ALA A 108 -2.34 -0.15 10.68
C ALA A 108 -1.98 -1.26 11.66
N HIS A 109 -0.69 -1.58 11.83
CA HIS A 109 -0.24 -2.48 12.89
C HIS A 109 -0.61 -1.97 14.28
N LEU A 110 -0.57 -0.65 14.50
CA LEU A 110 -1.02 -0.03 15.75
C LEU A 110 -2.54 -0.04 15.87
N SER A 111 -3.24 0.45 14.85
CA SER A 111 -4.70 0.66 14.88
C SER A 111 -5.48 -0.65 14.98
N PHE A 112 -5.01 -1.70 14.31
CA PHE A 112 -5.61 -3.03 14.34
C PHE A 112 -4.96 -3.95 15.36
N GLY A 113 -3.97 -3.48 16.12
CA GLY A 113 -3.37 -4.18 17.24
C GLY A 113 -2.46 -5.35 16.89
N THR A 114 -2.19 -5.63 15.61
CA THR A 114 -1.37 -6.78 15.18
C THR A 114 0.06 -6.73 15.72
N ILE A 115 0.58 -5.53 15.99
CA ILE A 115 1.88 -5.34 16.64
C ILE A 115 1.95 -5.97 18.04
N ASN A 116 0.82 -6.15 18.73
CA ASN A 116 0.79 -6.74 20.07
C ASN A 116 0.91 -8.28 20.06
N GLN A 117 0.78 -8.89 18.89
CA GLN A 117 0.95 -10.33 18.66
C GLN A 117 2.29 -10.64 18.00
N ALA A 118 3.03 -9.62 17.60
CA ALA A 118 4.24 -9.77 16.80
C ALA A 118 5.47 -10.04 17.69
N ASP A 119 6.32 -10.96 17.24
CA ASP A 119 7.66 -11.16 17.76
C ASP A 119 8.70 -10.40 16.94
N TRP A 120 8.43 -10.17 15.64
CA TRP A 120 9.33 -9.48 14.71
C TRP A 120 8.58 -8.66 13.66
N TRP A 121 9.31 -7.72 13.02
CA TRP A 121 8.84 -6.85 11.93
C TRP A 121 9.95 -6.65 10.89
N THR A 122 9.63 -6.79 9.58
CA THR A 122 10.58 -6.49 8.51
C THR A 122 10.68 -4.98 8.29
N ALA A 123 11.92 -4.46 8.25
CA ALA A 123 12.15 -3.01 8.15
C ALA A 123 12.18 -2.49 6.71
N ASN A 124 12.56 -3.33 5.75
CA ASN A 124 12.93 -2.91 4.40
C ASN A 124 12.42 -3.84 3.29
N LEU A 125 11.47 -4.73 3.58
CA LEU A 125 10.93 -5.64 2.57
C LEU A 125 10.21 -4.87 1.45
N ASN A 126 9.40 -3.87 1.80
CA ASN A 126 8.80 -2.87 0.92
C ASN A 126 8.22 -3.39 -0.41
N PRO A 127 7.40 -4.45 -0.40
CA PRO A 127 6.87 -5.02 -1.64
C PRO A 127 5.88 -4.12 -2.35
N GLY A 128 5.36 -3.11 -1.69
CA GLY A 128 4.38 -2.19 -2.23
C GLY A 128 3.51 -1.56 -1.15
N THR A 129 2.57 -0.77 -1.59
CA THR A 129 1.62 -0.05 -0.73
C THR A 129 0.19 -0.14 -1.27
N VAL A 130 -0.75 0.36 -0.52
CA VAL A 130 -2.16 0.50 -0.93
C VAL A 130 -2.53 1.97 -0.77
N ASN A 131 -3.16 2.55 -1.78
CA ASN A 131 -3.75 3.88 -1.68
C ASN A 131 -5.19 3.79 -1.14
N CYS A 132 -5.56 4.71 -0.24
CA CYS A 132 -6.93 4.83 0.26
C CYS A 132 -7.54 6.13 -0.27
N PRO A 133 -8.28 6.10 -1.41
CA PRO A 133 -8.91 7.29 -1.93
C PRO A 133 -10.04 7.76 -1.00
N VAL A 134 -10.11 9.04 -0.76
CA VAL A 134 -11.28 9.69 -0.18
C VAL A 134 -12.18 10.11 -1.33
N VAL A 135 -13.38 9.55 -1.36
CA VAL A 135 -14.34 9.78 -2.45
C VAL A 135 -15.58 10.52 -1.94
N VAL A 136 -16.21 11.25 -2.84
CA VAL A 136 -17.50 11.92 -2.58
C VAL A 136 -18.53 11.43 -3.59
N ASN A 137 -19.78 11.30 -3.14
CA ASN A 137 -20.90 11.01 -4.04
C ASN A 137 -21.09 12.17 -5.04
N ILE A 138 -21.19 11.88 -6.34
CA ILE A 138 -21.27 12.89 -7.40
C ILE A 138 -22.50 13.77 -7.22
N ASP A 139 -23.69 13.21 -7.02
CA ASP A 139 -24.92 13.98 -6.88
C ASP A 139 -24.89 14.89 -5.64
N ALA A 140 -24.33 14.38 -4.54
CA ALA A 140 -24.16 15.17 -3.31
C ALA A 140 -23.17 16.32 -3.51
N TYR A 141 -22.08 16.11 -4.22
CA TYR A 141 -21.12 17.14 -4.55
C TYR A 141 -21.72 18.21 -5.48
N ASP A 142 -22.46 17.79 -6.50
CA ASP A 142 -23.11 18.68 -7.47
C ASP A 142 -24.24 19.50 -6.85
N ALA A 143 -24.88 18.98 -5.80
CA ALA A 143 -25.90 19.70 -5.03
C ALA A 143 -25.32 20.77 -4.08
N LEU A 144 -24.01 20.80 -3.85
CA LEU A 144 -23.35 21.86 -3.05
C LEU A 144 -23.45 23.20 -3.80
N SER A 145 -23.57 24.29 -3.04
CA SER A 145 -23.35 25.63 -3.60
C SER A 145 -21.90 25.82 -4.05
N ASP A 146 -21.65 26.75 -4.97
CA ASP A 146 -20.31 27.05 -5.45
C ASP A 146 -19.36 27.38 -4.28
N ALA A 147 -19.82 28.18 -3.31
CA ALA A 147 -19.03 28.51 -2.13
C ALA A 147 -18.66 27.29 -1.28
N HIS A 148 -19.54 26.29 -1.18
CA HIS A 148 -19.22 25.07 -0.45
C HIS A 148 -18.27 24.17 -1.24
N ARG A 149 -18.41 24.08 -2.57
CA ARG A 149 -17.44 23.35 -3.42
C ARG A 149 -16.06 23.98 -3.34
N GLU A 150 -15.97 25.30 -3.46
CA GLU A 150 -14.71 26.04 -3.36
C GLU A 150 -14.05 25.84 -1.98
N ALA A 151 -14.81 25.87 -0.89
CA ALA A 151 -14.29 25.63 0.45
C ALA A 151 -13.78 24.18 0.62
N LEU A 152 -14.51 23.21 0.08
CA LEU A 152 -14.11 21.80 0.12
C LEU A 152 -12.82 21.56 -0.67
N GLU A 153 -12.73 22.07 -1.89
CA GLU A 153 -11.54 21.95 -2.74
C GLU A 153 -10.32 22.66 -2.13
N ALA A 154 -10.53 23.84 -1.52
CA ALA A 154 -9.47 24.58 -0.85
C ALA A 154 -8.91 23.88 0.39
N ALA A 155 -9.71 23.05 1.06
CA ALA A 155 -9.28 22.28 2.24
C ALA A 155 -8.40 21.04 1.87
N ILE A 156 -8.44 20.56 0.62
CA ILE A 156 -7.73 19.35 0.22
C ILE A 156 -6.20 19.45 0.41
N PRO A 157 -5.50 20.49 -0.09
CA PRO A 157 -4.06 20.60 0.11
C PRO A 157 -3.67 20.60 1.59
N GLU A 158 -4.38 21.37 2.41
CA GLU A 158 -4.13 21.45 3.85
C GLU A 158 -4.35 20.10 4.54
N ALA A 159 -5.38 19.35 4.15
CA ALA A 159 -5.65 18.03 4.67
C ALA A 159 -4.54 17.01 4.30
N ILE A 160 -3.99 17.10 3.09
CA ILE A 160 -2.88 16.26 2.66
C ILE A 160 -1.60 16.61 3.43
N ASP A 161 -1.28 17.91 3.56
CA ASP A 161 -0.10 18.35 4.30
C ASP A 161 -0.18 17.94 5.77
N HIS A 162 -1.35 18.08 6.38
CA HIS A 162 -1.59 17.62 7.76
C HIS A 162 -1.42 16.10 7.89
N TYR A 163 -1.95 15.33 6.93
CA TYR A 163 -1.80 13.88 6.89
C TYR A 163 -0.33 13.47 6.80
N LEU A 164 0.42 14.06 5.88
CA LEU A 164 1.85 13.77 5.68
C LEU A 164 2.67 14.08 6.93
N SER A 165 2.41 15.25 7.57
CA SER A 165 3.10 15.65 8.80
C SER A 165 2.88 14.66 9.95
N ASN A 166 1.62 14.25 10.19
CA ASN A 166 1.31 13.27 11.23
C ASN A 166 1.93 11.90 10.94
N TYR A 167 2.01 11.53 9.66
CA TYR A 167 2.63 10.27 9.29
C TYR A 167 4.15 10.30 9.50
N ALA A 168 4.81 11.40 9.18
CA ALA A 168 6.24 11.58 9.45
C ALA A 168 6.56 11.41 10.95
N GLU A 169 5.76 12.03 11.84
CA GLU A 169 5.91 11.85 13.29
C GLU A 169 5.76 10.38 13.74
N LEU A 170 4.85 9.63 13.11
CA LEU A 170 4.70 8.20 13.40
C LEU A 170 5.93 7.41 12.98
N LEU A 171 6.46 7.66 11.78
CA LEU A 171 7.65 6.98 11.27
C LEU A 171 8.88 7.24 12.13
N GLU A 172 9.09 8.49 12.58
CA GLU A 172 10.19 8.85 13.50
C GLU A 172 10.10 8.08 14.84
N ARG A 173 8.92 7.76 15.31
CA ARG A 173 8.68 7.05 16.57
C ARG A 173 8.66 5.54 16.45
N TRP A 174 8.67 5.00 15.23
CA TRP A 174 8.41 3.58 15.00
C TRP A 174 9.41 2.65 15.72
N ASP A 175 10.69 2.95 15.67
CA ASP A 175 11.70 2.15 16.38
C ASP A 175 11.48 2.12 17.91
N SER A 176 10.99 3.23 18.48
CA SER A 176 10.59 3.26 19.89
C SER A 176 9.38 2.38 20.17
N VAL A 177 8.40 2.36 19.25
CA VAL A 177 7.22 1.48 19.35
C VAL A 177 7.63 0.02 19.33
N LEU A 178 8.52 -0.39 18.42
CA LEU A 178 9.05 -1.75 18.35
C LEU A 178 9.74 -2.14 19.68
N ALA A 179 10.62 -1.26 20.20
CA ALA A 179 11.32 -1.49 21.44
C ALA A 179 10.37 -1.61 22.65
N GLU A 180 9.36 -0.74 22.75
CA GLU A 180 8.35 -0.79 23.81
C GLU A 180 7.50 -2.08 23.78
N LYS A 181 7.27 -2.62 22.58
CA LYS A 181 6.49 -3.86 22.38
C LYS A 181 7.35 -5.12 22.43
N GLY A 182 8.67 -4.99 22.44
CA GLY A 182 9.60 -6.12 22.41
C GLY A 182 9.65 -6.82 21.04
N VAL A 183 9.29 -6.11 19.96
CA VAL A 183 9.27 -6.64 18.60
C VAL A 183 10.64 -6.48 17.96
N GLU A 184 11.22 -7.56 17.45
CA GLU A 184 12.50 -7.56 16.77
C GLU A 184 12.40 -6.86 15.40
N LYS A 185 13.34 -5.93 15.13
CA LYS A 185 13.46 -5.28 13.82
C LYS A 185 14.38 -6.14 12.93
N VAL A 186 13.80 -6.69 11.85
CA VAL A 186 14.50 -7.57 10.91
C VAL A 186 14.84 -6.79 9.63
N GLU A 187 16.12 -6.73 9.31
CA GLU A 187 16.63 -6.17 8.05
C GLU A 187 16.86 -7.31 7.04
N ILE A 188 16.11 -7.28 5.95
CA ILE A 188 16.26 -8.26 4.86
C ILE A 188 17.48 -7.90 4.02
N ALA A 189 18.31 -8.88 3.69
CA ALA A 189 19.50 -8.67 2.88
C ALA A 189 19.14 -8.16 1.46
N PRO A 190 19.94 -7.26 0.86
CA PRO A 190 19.61 -6.66 -0.44
C PRO A 190 19.47 -7.67 -1.58
N ASP A 191 20.22 -8.74 -1.56
CA ASP A 191 20.11 -9.83 -2.55
C ASP A 191 18.82 -10.64 -2.42
N VAL A 192 18.34 -10.86 -1.21
CA VAL A 192 17.04 -11.48 -0.91
C VAL A 192 15.89 -10.59 -1.43
N ILE A 193 15.97 -9.27 -1.19
CA ILE A 193 15.00 -8.31 -1.74
C ILE A 193 15.04 -8.32 -3.27
N ALA A 194 16.24 -8.31 -3.88
CA ALA A 194 16.38 -8.34 -5.33
C ALA A 194 15.81 -9.62 -5.94
N GLU A 195 16.01 -10.76 -5.28
CA GLU A 195 15.40 -12.03 -5.70
C GLU A 195 13.86 -11.96 -5.60
N PHE A 196 13.32 -11.44 -4.50
CA PHE A 196 11.87 -11.25 -4.35
C PHE A 196 11.32 -10.34 -5.45
N GLN A 197 11.95 -9.21 -5.69
CA GLN A 197 11.57 -8.27 -6.74
C GLN A 197 11.62 -8.91 -8.13
N SER A 198 12.59 -9.77 -8.42
CA SER A 198 12.68 -10.46 -9.70
C SER A 198 11.53 -11.42 -9.95
N LYS A 199 10.99 -12.05 -8.88
CA LYS A 199 9.87 -12.99 -8.95
C LYS A 199 8.51 -12.27 -8.94
N ALA A 200 8.39 -11.18 -8.20
CA ALA A 200 7.13 -10.50 -7.93
C ALA A 200 6.94 -9.15 -8.67
N GLY A 201 7.98 -8.61 -9.28
CA GLY A 201 7.89 -7.36 -10.03
C GLY A 201 7.34 -7.57 -11.45
N ALA A 202 8.22 -7.58 -12.44
CA ALA A 202 7.84 -7.63 -13.85
C ALA A 202 6.83 -8.74 -14.20
N PRO A 203 6.94 -10.00 -13.69
CA PRO A 203 5.97 -11.03 -14.04
C PRO A 203 4.54 -10.70 -13.61
N ILE A 204 4.37 -10.06 -12.44
CA ILE A 204 3.04 -9.65 -11.95
C ILE A 204 2.54 -8.42 -12.70
N HIS A 205 3.44 -7.49 -13.05
CA HIS A 205 3.08 -6.31 -13.87
C HIS A 205 2.56 -6.72 -15.23
N GLU A 206 3.26 -7.61 -15.93
CA GLU A 206 2.87 -8.13 -17.25
C GLU A 206 1.53 -8.88 -17.19
N ALA A 207 1.33 -9.71 -16.16
CA ALA A 207 0.07 -10.42 -15.97
C ALA A 207 -1.10 -9.45 -15.72
N TRP A 208 -0.90 -8.42 -14.89
CA TRP A 208 -1.90 -7.40 -14.62
C TRP A 208 -2.24 -6.58 -15.87
N ILE A 209 -1.23 -6.15 -16.64
CA ILE A 209 -1.45 -5.42 -17.91
C ILE A 209 -2.30 -6.28 -18.84
N ALA A 210 -1.94 -7.55 -19.04
CA ALA A 210 -2.69 -8.44 -19.90
C ALA A 210 -4.13 -8.67 -19.44
N GLU A 211 -4.36 -8.75 -18.11
CA GLU A 211 -5.69 -8.87 -17.52
C GLU A 211 -6.55 -7.62 -17.76
N MET A 212 -5.98 -6.43 -17.56
CA MET A 212 -6.67 -5.15 -17.79
C MET A 212 -7.04 -4.97 -19.26
N GLU A 213 -6.08 -5.21 -20.16
CA GLU A 213 -6.32 -5.13 -21.61
C GLU A 213 -7.41 -6.11 -22.08
N ALA A 214 -7.46 -7.32 -21.52
CA ALA A 214 -8.50 -8.30 -21.80
C ALA A 214 -9.90 -7.83 -21.37
N GLN A 215 -9.98 -6.92 -20.40
CA GLN A 215 -11.22 -6.29 -19.92
C GLN A 215 -11.54 -4.97 -20.64
N GLY A 216 -10.70 -4.54 -21.60
CA GLY A 216 -10.84 -3.27 -22.32
C GLY A 216 -10.39 -2.05 -21.51
N ILE A 217 -9.65 -2.28 -20.41
CA ILE A 217 -9.04 -1.22 -19.61
C ILE A 217 -7.63 -0.99 -20.14
N PRO A 218 -7.16 0.28 -20.32
CA PRO A 218 -5.84 0.57 -20.89
C PRO A 218 -4.71 0.29 -19.89
N GLY A 219 -4.43 -0.99 -19.65
CA GLY A 219 -3.48 -1.45 -18.62
C GLY A 219 -2.06 -0.96 -18.85
N GLN A 220 -1.57 -1.04 -20.09
CA GLN A 220 -0.24 -0.56 -20.43
C GLN A 220 -0.12 0.96 -20.25
N GLU A 221 -1.12 1.72 -20.70
CA GLU A 221 -1.13 3.19 -20.55
C GLU A 221 -1.11 3.61 -19.07
N LEU A 222 -1.91 2.95 -18.23
CA LEU A 222 -1.94 3.19 -16.79
C LEU A 222 -0.59 2.84 -16.13
N TYR A 223 0.03 1.74 -16.55
CA TYR A 223 1.34 1.34 -16.05
C TYR A 223 2.42 2.36 -16.42
N ASP A 224 2.47 2.78 -17.69
CA ASP A 224 3.42 3.79 -18.18
C ASP A 224 3.20 5.15 -17.50
N LEU A 225 1.94 5.53 -17.23
CA LEU A 225 1.60 6.73 -16.47
C LEU A 225 2.19 6.68 -15.04
N VAL A 226 2.10 5.55 -14.37
CA VAL A 226 2.70 5.39 -13.03
C VAL A 226 4.20 5.57 -13.09
N LEU A 227 4.89 4.89 -14.03
CA LEU A 227 6.35 4.96 -14.15
C LEU A 227 6.85 6.36 -14.51
N SER A 228 6.19 7.03 -15.46
CA SER A 228 6.56 8.40 -15.86
C SER A 228 6.34 9.41 -14.75
N THR A 229 5.19 9.34 -14.06
CA THR A 229 4.89 10.21 -12.92
C THR A 229 5.91 10.01 -11.78
N LEU A 230 6.26 8.77 -11.51
CA LEU A 230 7.25 8.45 -10.49
C LEU A 230 8.64 8.99 -10.86
N ALA A 231 9.04 8.87 -12.12
CA ALA A 231 10.31 9.41 -12.61
C ALA A 231 10.38 10.95 -12.47
N GLU A 232 9.28 11.64 -12.80
CA GLU A 232 9.16 13.09 -12.62
C GLU A 232 9.23 13.49 -11.13
N ALA A 233 8.53 12.76 -10.26
CA ALA A 233 8.53 13.02 -8.82
C ALA A 233 9.93 12.81 -8.19
N LYS A 234 10.69 11.82 -8.65
CA LYS A 234 12.08 11.60 -8.22
C LYS A 234 13.04 12.69 -8.74
N GLY A 235 12.82 13.20 -9.95
CA GLY A 235 13.63 14.27 -10.54
C GLY A 235 13.41 15.65 -9.91
N SER A 236 12.24 15.91 -9.34
CA SER A 236 11.90 17.20 -8.71
C SER A 236 12.33 17.30 -7.23
N GLY A 237 12.78 16.22 -6.63
CA GLY A 237 13.26 16.18 -5.24
C GLY A 237 14.79 16.25 -5.08
N SER A 238 15.53 16.60 -6.15
CA SER A 238 17.02 16.65 -6.18
C SER A 238 17.55 18.06 -6.04
#